data_fc2bb10dfeb0dbcfd1c2fbd887cd9129
#
_entry.id   fc2bb10dfeb0dbcfd1c2fbd887cd9129
#
_cell.length_a   1.000
_cell.length_b   1.000
_cell.length_c   1.000
_cell.angle_alpha   90.00
_cell.angle_beta   90.00
_cell.angle_gamma   90.00
#
_symmetry.space_group_name_H-M   'P 1'
#
loop_
_entity.id
_entity.type
_entity.pdbx_description
1 polymer ?
#
loop_
_entity_poly.entity_id
_entity_poly.type
_entity_poly.pdbx_seq_one_letter_code
_entity_poly.pdbx_strand_id
1 'polypeptide(L)'
;MQNPTETSAAAGEQPVRLVLASSSPARKKLLEDAGVRFTVMVSDVDEDAALREAQQAAYEAGLGDITPAQTAQLLAKAKAQAVAALPEAAGALVLGCDSVFELDGLAYGKPGSAEKALERITAMSGRSGQLHTGHWLVDTRATPTHQSGDTYPEASELRTATVHFDTFTEEEAQRYVATGEPLWVAGSFTIDGFGAAFIRGIEGEYHTVVGLSVHALRTMLADFGVSISDIWKKSR
;
A
#
# COMPACT_ATOMS: atom_id res chain seq x y z
N MET A 1 0.11 59.68 -20.49
CA MET A 1 1.23 59.22 -19.68
C MET A 1 0.65 58.66 -18.38
N GLN A 2 0.66 57.41 -18.22
CA GLN A 2 0.78 56.66 -16.96
C GLN A 2 0.48 55.20 -17.25
N ASN A 3 1.53 54.43 -17.39
CA ASN A 3 1.54 53.02 -17.02
C ASN A 3 1.83 52.96 -15.50
N PRO A 4 1.30 52.03 -14.75
CA PRO A 4 1.96 50.74 -14.67
C PRO A 4 0.99 49.55 -14.54
N THR A 5 1.29 48.54 -15.30
CA THR A 5 0.86 47.18 -15.07
C THR A 5 1.54 46.65 -13.80
N GLU A 6 0.83 46.63 -12.69
CA GLU A 6 1.25 45.83 -11.53
C GLU A 6 1.04 44.35 -11.87
N THR A 7 2.14 43.67 -12.09
CA THR A 7 2.22 42.24 -12.16
C THR A 7 1.90 41.70 -10.78
N SER A 8 0.69 41.14 -10.64
CA SER A 8 0.31 40.34 -9.45
C SER A 8 1.35 39.25 -9.27
N ALA A 9 2.15 39.34 -8.23
CA ALA A 9 3.04 38.29 -7.80
C ALA A 9 2.17 37.06 -7.50
N ALA A 10 2.39 35.99 -8.25
CA ALA A 10 1.79 34.70 -7.99
C ALA A 10 2.07 34.32 -6.54
N ALA A 11 1.02 34.20 -5.73
CA ALA A 11 1.12 33.61 -4.41
C ALA A 11 1.77 32.22 -4.58
N GLY A 12 2.95 32.02 -4.01
CA GLY A 12 3.72 30.81 -4.16
C GLY A 12 2.87 29.62 -3.69
N GLU A 13 2.44 28.78 -4.62
CA GLU A 13 1.75 27.53 -4.31
C GLU A 13 2.61 26.74 -3.33
N GLN A 14 2.07 26.47 -2.16
CA GLN A 14 2.75 25.63 -1.18
C GLN A 14 2.96 24.24 -1.78
N PRO A 15 4.15 23.65 -1.64
CA PRO A 15 4.43 22.35 -2.23
C PRO A 15 3.48 21.31 -1.69
N VAL A 16 2.88 20.53 -2.58
CA VAL A 16 2.00 19.42 -2.21
C VAL A 16 2.70 18.49 -1.23
N ARG A 17 2.04 18.22 -0.11
CA ARG A 17 2.54 17.39 0.96
C ARG A 17 1.91 15.99 0.85
N LEU A 18 2.74 14.94 0.75
CA LEU A 18 2.31 13.55 0.80
C LEU A 18 2.66 12.95 2.16
N VAL A 19 1.72 12.26 2.77
CA VAL A 19 1.90 11.46 4.00
C VAL A 19 1.72 9.99 3.65
N LEU A 20 2.69 9.16 4.00
CA LEU A 20 2.58 7.70 3.92
C LEU A 20 2.09 7.14 5.25
N ALA A 21 0.88 6.59 5.27
CA ALA A 21 0.25 5.95 6.43
C ALA A 21 0.75 4.50 6.60
N SER A 22 2.07 4.30 6.74
CA SER A 22 2.67 2.96 6.81
C SER A 22 4.03 2.99 7.50
N SER A 23 4.29 1.99 8.34
CA SER A 23 5.62 1.74 8.94
C SER A 23 6.54 0.90 8.05
N SER A 24 6.04 0.32 6.94
CA SER A 24 6.79 -0.61 6.07
C SER A 24 8.08 0.02 5.50
N PRO A 25 9.26 -0.56 5.77
CA PRO A 25 10.51 -0.08 5.18
C PRO A 25 10.53 -0.20 3.65
N ALA A 26 9.94 -1.28 3.10
CA ALA A 26 9.88 -1.51 1.66
C ALA A 26 9.07 -0.42 0.94
N ARG A 27 7.90 -0.04 1.47
CA ARG A 27 7.10 1.05 0.91
C ARG A 27 7.81 2.40 0.95
N LYS A 28 8.53 2.69 2.06
CA LYS A 28 9.35 3.90 2.18
C LYS A 28 10.42 3.92 1.10
N LYS A 29 11.15 2.82 0.95
CA LYS A 29 12.21 2.68 -0.05
C LYS A 29 11.69 2.85 -1.47
N LEU A 30 10.53 2.28 -1.82
CA LEU A 30 9.92 2.48 -3.14
C LEU A 30 9.65 3.96 -3.46
N LEU A 31 9.10 4.71 -2.51
CA LEU A 31 8.86 6.14 -2.70
C LEU A 31 10.16 6.95 -2.76
N GLU A 32 11.17 6.56 -1.97
CA GLU A 32 12.50 7.20 -1.99
C GLU A 32 13.21 7.00 -3.32
N ASP A 33 13.20 5.75 -3.84
CA ASP A 33 13.82 5.38 -5.12
C ASP A 33 13.08 6.03 -6.30
N ALA A 34 11.76 6.23 -6.19
CA ALA A 34 10.95 6.98 -7.15
C ALA A 34 11.14 8.52 -7.05
N GLY A 35 12.02 9.00 -6.16
CA GLY A 35 12.28 10.41 -5.97
C GLY A 35 11.13 11.19 -5.33
N VAL A 36 10.15 10.52 -4.73
CA VAL A 36 8.98 11.15 -4.12
C VAL A 36 9.34 11.78 -2.77
N ARG A 37 8.82 13.00 -2.52
CA ARG A 37 8.87 13.65 -1.20
C ARG A 37 7.66 13.23 -0.39
N PHE A 38 7.88 12.70 0.80
CA PHE A 38 6.81 12.29 1.72
C PHE A 38 7.26 12.39 3.16
N THR A 39 6.29 12.38 4.06
CA THR A 39 6.48 12.15 5.49
C THR A 39 5.79 10.85 5.89
N VAL A 40 6.18 10.26 7.01
CA VAL A 40 5.57 9.03 7.51
C VAL A 40 4.76 9.34 8.75
N MET A 41 3.52 8.84 8.77
CA MET A 41 2.70 8.76 9.97
C MET A 41 2.16 7.34 10.07
N VAL A 42 2.28 6.72 11.23
CA VAL A 42 1.80 5.34 11.44
C VAL A 42 0.39 5.39 12.03
N SER A 43 -0.50 4.58 11.50
CA SER A 43 -1.86 4.43 12.05
C SER A 43 -1.87 3.38 13.15
N ASP A 44 -2.65 3.63 14.20
CA ASP A 44 -2.94 2.66 15.28
C ASP A 44 -4.22 1.85 14.98
N VAL A 45 -4.39 1.43 13.73
CA VAL A 45 -5.55 0.64 13.30
C VAL A 45 -5.46 -0.78 13.86
N ASP A 46 -6.52 -1.22 14.55
CA ASP A 46 -6.73 -2.63 14.86
C ASP A 46 -7.21 -3.35 13.59
N GLU A 47 -6.24 -3.90 12.84
CA GLU A 47 -6.49 -4.58 11.57
C GLU A 47 -7.45 -5.77 11.75
N ASP A 48 -7.33 -6.53 12.84
CA ASP A 48 -8.19 -7.67 13.12
C ASP A 48 -9.63 -7.24 13.44
N ALA A 49 -9.82 -6.15 14.16
CA ALA A 49 -11.15 -5.59 14.40
C ALA A 49 -11.79 -5.11 13.10
N ALA A 50 -11.06 -4.36 12.29
CA ALA A 50 -11.55 -3.86 11.00
C ALA A 50 -11.98 -5.01 10.06
N LEU A 51 -11.20 -6.10 10.02
CA LEU A 51 -11.53 -7.28 9.24
C LEU A 51 -12.77 -8.01 9.76
N ARG A 52 -12.90 -8.17 11.09
CA ARG A 52 -14.10 -8.80 11.68
C ARG A 52 -15.36 -8.00 11.39
N GLU A 53 -15.32 -6.69 11.52
CA GLU A 53 -16.45 -5.79 11.22
C GLU A 53 -16.86 -5.88 9.74
N ALA A 54 -15.88 -5.86 8.83
CA ALA A 54 -16.14 -5.97 7.39
C ALA A 54 -16.72 -7.33 7.01
N GLN A 55 -16.23 -8.42 7.60
CA GLN A 55 -16.73 -9.76 7.38
C GLN A 55 -18.17 -9.89 7.88
N GLN A 56 -18.47 -9.33 9.07
CA GLN A 56 -19.84 -9.32 9.61
C GLN A 56 -20.78 -8.54 8.69
N ALA A 57 -20.38 -7.36 8.24
CA ALA A 57 -21.17 -6.56 7.30
C ALA A 57 -21.42 -7.28 5.97
N ALA A 58 -20.42 -8.00 5.45
CA ALA A 58 -20.55 -8.79 4.22
C ALA A 58 -21.57 -9.94 4.39
N TYR A 59 -21.54 -10.63 5.53
CA TYR A 59 -22.54 -11.69 5.83
C TYR A 59 -23.95 -11.11 5.98
N GLU A 60 -24.13 -10.00 6.67
CA GLU A 60 -25.42 -9.33 6.82
C GLU A 60 -26.00 -8.86 5.47
N ALA A 61 -25.11 -8.47 4.54
CA ALA A 61 -25.46 -8.11 3.18
C ALA A 61 -25.67 -9.31 2.23
N GLY A 62 -25.41 -10.54 2.68
CA GLY A 62 -25.51 -11.77 1.86
C GLY A 62 -24.39 -11.91 0.81
N LEU A 63 -23.24 -11.23 1.01
CA LEU A 63 -22.14 -11.21 0.05
C LEU A 63 -21.10 -12.36 0.29
N GLY A 64 -21.20 -13.08 1.40
CA GLY A 64 -20.27 -14.15 1.77
C GLY A 64 -18.95 -13.65 2.35
N ASP A 65 -17.87 -14.43 2.16
CA ASP A 65 -16.54 -14.07 2.67
C ASP A 65 -15.90 -12.95 1.88
N ILE A 66 -15.19 -12.03 2.58
CA ILE A 66 -14.36 -11.04 1.93
C ILE A 66 -13.14 -11.70 1.30
N THR A 67 -12.84 -11.35 0.06
CA THR A 67 -11.69 -11.91 -0.68
C THR A 67 -10.36 -11.32 -0.19
N PRO A 68 -9.21 -11.99 -0.46
CA PRO A 68 -7.88 -11.43 -0.17
C PRO A 68 -7.66 -10.04 -0.79
N ALA A 69 -8.15 -9.83 -2.01
CA ALA A 69 -8.11 -8.54 -2.70
C ALA A 69 -8.92 -7.44 -1.97
N GLN A 70 -10.13 -7.77 -1.51
CA GLN A 70 -10.96 -6.87 -0.71
C GLN A 70 -10.33 -6.58 0.65
N THR A 71 -9.68 -7.58 1.26
CA THR A 71 -8.93 -7.42 2.52
C THR A 71 -7.82 -6.37 2.37
N ALA A 72 -6.99 -6.47 1.31
CA ALA A 72 -5.92 -5.50 1.06
C ALA A 72 -6.47 -4.07 0.89
N GLN A 73 -7.56 -3.92 0.15
CA GLN A 73 -8.18 -2.62 -0.09
C GLN A 73 -8.80 -2.02 1.18
N LEU A 74 -9.48 -2.85 1.97
CA LEU A 74 -10.10 -2.44 3.24
C LEU A 74 -9.05 -1.94 4.24
N LEU A 75 -7.95 -2.68 4.40
CA LEU A 75 -6.89 -2.29 5.34
C LEU A 75 -6.14 -1.06 4.85
N ALA A 76 -5.94 -0.90 3.54
CA ALA A 76 -5.38 0.33 2.96
C ALA A 76 -6.26 1.55 3.28
N LYS A 77 -7.60 1.41 3.12
CA LYS A 77 -8.58 2.45 3.47
C LYS A 77 -8.51 2.80 4.95
N ALA A 78 -8.62 1.82 5.82
CA ALA A 78 -8.62 2.04 7.27
C ALA A 78 -7.36 2.79 7.73
N LYS A 79 -6.17 2.42 7.21
CA LYS A 79 -4.90 3.09 7.51
C LYS A 79 -4.88 4.55 7.01
N ALA A 80 -5.35 4.78 5.78
CA ALA A 80 -5.39 6.14 5.22
C ALA A 80 -6.32 7.04 6.02
N GLN A 81 -7.53 6.58 6.32
CA GLN A 81 -8.55 7.35 7.05
C GLN A 81 -8.13 7.63 8.49
N ALA A 82 -7.54 6.65 9.19
CA ALA A 82 -7.06 6.85 10.56
C ALA A 82 -5.99 7.94 10.65
N VAL A 83 -5.05 7.97 9.70
CA VAL A 83 -4.02 9.02 9.64
C VAL A 83 -4.61 10.35 9.15
N ALA A 84 -5.54 10.34 8.18
CA ALA A 84 -6.19 11.56 7.69
C ALA A 84 -6.99 12.30 8.76
N ALA A 85 -7.46 11.59 9.79
CA ALA A 85 -8.16 12.16 10.93
C ALA A 85 -7.22 12.88 11.94
N LEU A 86 -5.89 12.70 11.83
CA LEU A 86 -4.94 13.35 12.73
C LEU A 86 -4.74 14.82 12.33
N PRO A 87 -4.70 15.74 13.29
CA PRO A 87 -4.47 17.17 13.01
C PRO A 87 -3.18 17.43 12.21
N GLU A 88 -2.15 16.62 12.42
CA GLU A 88 -0.85 16.71 11.76
C GLU A 88 -0.91 16.37 10.27
N ALA A 89 -1.95 15.64 9.85
CA ALA A 89 -2.19 15.29 8.46
C ALA A 89 -3.00 16.36 7.70
N ALA A 90 -3.51 17.39 8.37
CA ALA A 90 -4.29 18.45 7.74
C ALA A 90 -3.50 19.16 6.62
N GLY A 91 -4.15 19.39 5.47
CA GLY A 91 -3.52 20.03 4.31
C GLY A 91 -2.55 19.13 3.54
N ALA A 92 -2.70 17.81 3.63
CA ALA A 92 -1.88 16.83 2.92
C ALA A 92 -2.72 15.88 2.06
N LEU A 93 -2.04 15.09 1.23
CA LEU A 93 -2.55 13.86 0.64
C LEU A 93 -2.05 12.69 1.50
N VAL A 94 -2.96 11.85 1.98
CA VAL A 94 -2.63 10.72 2.89
C VAL A 94 -2.78 9.40 2.14
N LEU A 95 -1.68 8.69 1.95
CA LEU A 95 -1.63 7.41 1.24
C LEU A 95 -1.57 6.25 2.22
N GLY A 96 -2.62 5.43 2.25
CA GLY A 96 -2.65 4.12 2.89
C GLY A 96 -2.36 3.01 1.89
N CYS A 97 -1.61 2.00 2.31
CA CYS A 97 -1.38 0.79 1.53
C CYS A 97 -1.43 -0.44 2.42
N ASP A 98 -1.99 -1.52 1.89
CA ASP A 98 -1.88 -2.85 2.48
C ASP A 98 -1.68 -3.92 1.42
N SER A 99 -1.04 -5.04 1.80
CA SER A 99 -0.74 -6.13 0.87
C SER A 99 -1.11 -7.47 1.47
N VAL A 100 -1.77 -8.30 0.65
CA VAL A 100 -2.17 -9.66 0.99
C VAL A 100 -1.73 -10.60 -0.12
N PHE A 101 -1.03 -11.68 0.23
CA PHE A 101 -0.72 -12.75 -0.69
C PHE A 101 -1.83 -13.80 -0.66
N GLU A 102 -2.26 -14.23 -1.82
CA GLU A 102 -3.28 -15.25 -2.03
C GLU A 102 -2.68 -16.50 -2.68
N LEU A 103 -2.92 -17.64 -2.07
CA LEU A 103 -2.62 -18.96 -2.65
C LEU A 103 -3.86 -19.84 -2.47
N ASP A 104 -4.39 -20.41 -3.56
CA ASP A 104 -5.61 -21.25 -3.57
C ASP A 104 -6.85 -20.58 -2.95
N GLY A 105 -7.01 -19.27 -3.12
CA GLY A 105 -8.12 -18.52 -2.53
C GLY A 105 -7.94 -18.19 -1.04
N LEU A 106 -6.82 -18.58 -0.43
CA LEU A 106 -6.53 -18.32 0.98
C LEU A 106 -5.60 -17.10 1.13
N ALA A 107 -5.95 -16.23 2.06
CA ALA A 107 -5.13 -15.06 2.39
C ALA A 107 -3.95 -15.44 3.29
N TYR A 108 -2.75 -15.04 2.90
CA TYR A 108 -1.53 -15.17 3.68
C TYR A 108 -1.02 -13.79 4.10
N GLY A 109 -1.35 -13.37 5.31
CA GLY A 109 -0.74 -12.18 5.96
C GLY A 109 0.67 -12.49 6.46
N LYS A 110 1.16 -11.73 7.44
CA LYS A 110 2.44 -12.01 8.11
C LYS A 110 2.37 -13.34 8.88
N PRO A 111 3.37 -14.22 8.82
CA PRO A 111 3.30 -15.53 9.48
C PRO A 111 3.37 -15.44 11.01
N GLY A 112 4.14 -14.49 11.55
CA GLY A 112 4.30 -14.28 12.98
C GLY A 112 5.17 -15.32 13.70
N SER A 113 5.46 -16.49 13.08
CA SER A 113 6.38 -17.51 13.60
C SER A 113 7.16 -18.19 12.48
N ALA A 114 8.30 -18.80 12.85
CA ALA A 114 9.17 -19.50 11.90
C ALA A 114 8.48 -20.78 11.36
N GLU A 115 7.75 -21.50 12.21
CA GLU A 115 7.03 -22.73 11.82
C GLU A 115 5.97 -22.40 10.75
N LYS A 116 5.19 -21.35 10.97
CA LYS A 116 4.16 -20.92 10.02
C LYS A 116 4.76 -20.35 8.73
N ALA A 117 5.89 -19.68 8.82
CA ALA A 117 6.63 -19.23 7.63
C ALA A 117 7.12 -20.42 6.81
N LEU A 118 7.70 -21.45 7.44
CA LEU A 118 8.18 -22.65 6.76
C LEU A 118 7.03 -23.41 6.08
N GLU A 119 5.92 -23.61 6.77
CA GLU A 119 4.71 -24.24 6.20
C GLU A 119 4.27 -23.50 4.92
N ARG A 120 4.16 -22.18 4.98
CA ARG A 120 3.71 -21.36 3.86
C ARG A 120 4.69 -21.38 2.69
N ILE A 121 5.98 -21.20 2.96
CA ILE A 121 7.02 -21.23 1.94
C ILE A 121 7.05 -22.59 1.24
N THR A 122 6.98 -23.69 2.01
CA THR A 122 6.89 -25.03 1.44
C THR A 122 5.67 -25.22 0.55
N ALA A 123 4.52 -24.67 0.94
CA ALA A 123 3.30 -24.71 0.13
C ALA A 123 3.40 -23.90 -1.17
N MET A 124 4.32 -22.92 -1.28
CA MET A 124 4.52 -22.11 -2.50
C MET A 124 5.44 -22.78 -3.52
N SER A 125 6.26 -23.77 -3.13
CA SER A 125 7.26 -24.40 -4.01
C SER A 125 6.63 -24.95 -5.29
N GLY A 126 7.14 -24.49 -6.46
CA GLY A 126 6.67 -24.88 -7.79
C GLY A 126 5.30 -24.33 -8.19
N ARG A 127 4.74 -23.40 -7.41
CA ARG A 127 3.37 -22.89 -7.60
C ARG A 127 3.35 -21.40 -7.92
N SER A 128 2.16 -20.90 -8.20
CA SER A 128 1.91 -19.48 -8.43
C SER A 128 0.82 -18.99 -7.49
N GLY A 129 0.99 -17.79 -6.96
CA GLY A 129 0.00 -17.11 -6.14
C GLY A 129 -0.16 -15.66 -6.57
N GLN A 130 -1.15 -14.98 -6.03
CA GLN A 130 -1.44 -13.59 -6.34
C GLN A 130 -1.07 -12.70 -5.15
N LEU A 131 -0.37 -11.61 -5.42
CA LEU A 131 -0.17 -10.56 -4.43
C LEU A 131 -1.05 -9.37 -4.78
N HIS A 132 -1.95 -9.04 -3.86
CA HIS A 132 -2.85 -7.91 -3.94
C HIS A 132 -2.31 -6.78 -3.09
N THR A 133 -2.17 -5.59 -3.67
CA THR A 133 -1.82 -4.38 -2.92
C THR A 133 -2.92 -3.35 -3.12
N GLY A 134 -3.63 -3.05 -2.04
CA GLY A 134 -4.59 -1.98 -1.95
C GLY A 134 -3.89 -0.64 -1.72
N HIS A 135 -4.40 0.39 -2.38
CA HIS A 135 -3.97 1.77 -2.22
C HIS A 135 -5.18 2.65 -1.97
N TRP A 136 -5.08 3.54 -0.99
CA TRP A 136 -6.13 4.50 -0.66
C TRP A 136 -5.53 5.86 -0.41
N LEU A 137 -5.98 6.87 -1.15
CA LEU A 137 -5.51 8.24 -1.05
C LEU A 137 -6.63 9.14 -0.56
N VAL A 138 -6.40 9.88 0.53
CA VAL A 138 -7.33 10.83 1.14
C VAL A 138 -6.80 12.23 0.96
N ASP A 139 -7.61 13.16 0.43
CA ASP A 139 -7.23 14.56 0.23
C ASP A 139 -7.70 15.45 1.38
N THR A 140 -6.85 15.66 2.39
CA THR A 140 -7.13 16.53 3.52
C THR A 140 -6.85 18.02 3.24
N ARG A 141 -6.47 18.38 1.99
CA ARG A 141 -6.37 19.78 1.53
C ARG A 141 -7.75 20.37 1.27
N ALA A 142 -8.70 19.52 0.87
CA ALA A 142 -10.09 19.91 0.65
C ALA A 142 -10.83 20.09 1.99
N THR A 143 -11.85 20.93 1.99
CA THR A 143 -12.77 20.99 3.12
C THR A 143 -13.66 19.73 3.09
N PRO A 144 -13.89 19.06 4.23
CA PRO A 144 -14.83 17.95 4.29
C PRO A 144 -16.22 18.37 3.76
N THR A 145 -16.84 17.54 2.93
CA THR A 145 -18.15 17.86 2.35
C THR A 145 -19.26 17.32 3.24
N HIS A 146 -20.17 18.20 3.66
CA HIS A 146 -21.35 17.84 4.50
C HIS A 146 -22.34 16.90 3.80
N GLN A 147 -22.25 16.74 2.47
CA GLN A 147 -23.16 15.86 1.70
C GLN A 147 -22.92 14.36 1.95
N SER A 148 -21.77 13.98 2.51
CA SER A 148 -21.39 12.58 2.79
C SER A 148 -20.90 12.36 4.23
N GLY A 149 -21.37 13.17 5.20
CA GLY A 149 -21.02 12.95 6.62
C GLY A 149 -19.61 13.41 7.01
N ASP A 150 -19.18 14.61 6.59
CA ASP A 150 -17.88 15.23 6.93
C ASP A 150 -16.66 14.39 6.50
N THR A 151 -16.73 13.73 5.35
CA THR A 151 -15.61 12.96 4.79
C THR A 151 -14.80 13.77 3.79
N TYR A 152 -13.49 13.54 3.77
CA TYR A 152 -12.58 14.06 2.77
C TYR A 152 -12.79 13.35 1.41
N PRO A 153 -12.43 13.98 0.27
CA PRO A 153 -12.34 13.30 -1.01
C PRO A 153 -11.32 12.15 -0.97
N GLU A 154 -11.69 11.03 -1.60
CA GLU A 154 -10.88 9.81 -1.59
C GLU A 154 -10.74 9.24 -3.00
N ALA A 155 -9.57 8.66 -3.30
CA ALA A 155 -9.31 7.86 -4.49
C ALA A 155 -8.69 6.53 -4.08
N SER A 156 -8.94 5.48 -4.86
CA SER A 156 -8.41 4.17 -4.53
C SER A 156 -8.06 3.35 -5.76
N GLU A 157 -7.03 2.51 -5.62
CA GLU A 157 -6.55 1.59 -6.63
C GLU A 157 -6.18 0.25 -5.99
N LEU A 158 -6.65 -0.83 -6.59
CA LEU A 158 -6.19 -2.18 -6.27
C LEU A 158 -5.27 -2.66 -7.39
N ARG A 159 -4.09 -3.13 -7.03
CA ARG A 159 -3.15 -3.75 -7.95
C ARG A 159 -2.90 -5.19 -7.57
N THR A 160 -2.85 -6.05 -8.57
CA THR A 160 -2.59 -7.49 -8.41
C THR A 160 -1.42 -7.87 -9.30
N ALA A 161 -0.51 -8.67 -8.76
CA ALA A 161 0.55 -9.30 -9.51
C ALA A 161 0.59 -10.80 -9.20
N THR A 162 0.74 -11.63 -10.23
CA THR A 162 0.98 -13.07 -10.05
C THR A 162 2.47 -13.31 -9.82
N VAL A 163 2.81 -14.05 -8.79
CA VAL A 163 4.17 -14.45 -8.45
C VAL A 163 4.32 -15.94 -8.71
N HIS A 164 5.30 -16.30 -9.56
CA HIS A 164 5.61 -17.67 -9.91
C HIS A 164 6.84 -18.14 -9.14
N PHE A 165 6.66 -19.10 -8.24
CA PHE A 165 7.77 -19.69 -7.50
C PHE A 165 8.40 -20.84 -8.28
N ASP A 166 9.71 -20.99 -8.17
CA ASP A 166 10.40 -22.16 -8.64
C ASP A 166 10.24 -23.33 -7.65
N THR A 167 10.63 -24.52 -8.06
CA THR A 167 10.73 -25.65 -7.15
C THR A 167 12.00 -25.53 -6.32
N PHE A 168 11.85 -25.59 -5.00
CA PHE A 168 12.96 -25.54 -4.06
C PHE A 168 12.80 -26.60 -2.97
N THR A 169 13.90 -26.97 -2.37
CA THR A 169 13.96 -28.05 -1.36
C THR A 169 13.49 -27.54 0.02
N GLU A 170 13.13 -28.48 0.88
CA GLU A 170 12.83 -28.17 2.28
C GLU A 170 14.03 -27.51 2.99
N GLU A 171 15.25 -27.96 2.70
CA GLU A 171 16.47 -27.39 3.27
C GLU A 171 16.65 -25.91 2.86
N GLU A 172 16.39 -25.57 1.60
CA GLU A 172 16.42 -24.17 1.13
C GLU A 172 15.35 -23.33 1.83
N ALA A 173 14.13 -23.86 1.98
CA ALA A 173 13.06 -23.19 2.72
C ALA A 173 13.43 -22.92 4.18
N GLN A 174 14.03 -23.92 4.87
CA GLN A 174 14.50 -23.80 6.26
C GLN A 174 15.60 -22.73 6.38
N ARG A 175 16.57 -22.72 5.46
CA ARG A 175 17.63 -21.71 5.42
C ARG A 175 17.09 -20.30 5.17
N TYR A 176 16.10 -20.18 4.29
CA TYR A 176 15.44 -18.90 4.06
C TYR A 176 14.69 -18.40 5.29
N VAL A 177 13.94 -19.28 5.97
CA VAL A 177 13.25 -18.91 7.22
C VAL A 177 14.26 -18.49 8.29
N ALA A 178 15.41 -19.16 8.37
CA ALA A 178 16.46 -18.84 9.34
C ALA A 178 17.07 -17.45 9.15
N THR A 179 16.94 -16.80 7.97
CA THR A 179 17.33 -15.39 7.76
C THR A 179 16.47 -14.40 8.55
N GLY A 180 15.28 -14.82 8.97
CA GLY A 180 14.29 -13.95 9.61
C GLY A 180 13.50 -13.07 8.65
N GLU A 181 13.90 -12.94 7.38
CA GLU A 181 13.25 -12.08 6.38
C GLU A 181 11.76 -12.40 6.19
N PRO A 182 11.33 -13.67 6.03
CA PRO A 182 9.94 -14.01 5.75
C PRO A 182 8.98 -13.75 6.91
N LEU A 183 9.47 -13.51 8.12
CA LEU A 183 8.63 -13.44 9.33
C LEU A 183 7.76 -12.18 9.40
N TRP A 184 8.16 -11.12 8.71
CA TRP A 184 7.57 -9.78 8.87
C TRP A 184 6.85 -9.27 7.63
N VAL A 185 6.68 -10.11 6.61
CA VAL A 185 6.10 -9.74 5.32
C VAL A 185 4.87 -10.60 5.00
N ALA A 186 3.90 -10.01 4.26
CA ALA A 186 2.75 -10.75 3.75
C ALA A 186 3.23 -11.86 2.80
N GLY A 187 2.59 -13.04 2.88
CA GLY A 187 2.97 -14.18 2.08
C GLY A 187 4.26 -14.88 2.48
N SER A 188 4.99 -14.36 3.50
CA SER A 188 6.24 -14.97 3.97
C SER A 188 7.36 -15.01 2.92
N PHE A 189 7.41 -14.06 1.98
CA PHE A 189 8.50 -13.91 1.01
C PHE A 189 8.72 -12.44 0.65
N THR A 190 9.90 -12.13 0.12
CA THR A 190 10.20 -10.85 -0.51
C THR A 190 10.73 -11.07 -1.92
N ILE A 191 10.47 -10.12 -2.82
CA ILE A 191 11.04 -10.11 -4.18
C ILE A 191 12.31 -9.26 -4.26
N ASP A 192 12.53 -8.42 -3.27
CA ASP A 192 13.65 -7.46 -3.18
C ASP A 192 14.71 -7.85 -2.14
N GLY A 193 14.64 -9.09 -1.64
CA GLY A 193 15.58 -9.65 -0.67
C GLY A 193 16.01 -11.08 -1.01
N PHE A 194 16.26 -11.91 0.01
CA PHE A 194 16.69 -13.30 -0.16
C PHE A 194 15.63 -14.15 -0.88
N GLY A 195 14.35 -13.84 -0.68
CA GLY A 195 13.22 -14.53 -1.32
C GLY A 195 13.22 -14.42 -2.84
N ALA A 196 13.90 -13.42 -3.41
CA ALA A 196 14.04 -13.26 -4.86
C ALA A 196 14.62 -14.49 -5.56
N ALA A 197 15.48 -15.26 -4.86
CA ALA A 197 16.11 -16.47 -5.40
C ALA A 197 15.09 -17.59 -5.70
N PHE A 198 13.91 -17.56 -5.09
CA PHE A 198 12.85 -18.55 -5.24
C PHE A 198 11.74 -18.14 -6.20
N ILE A 199 11.83 -16.93 -6.78
CA ILE A 199 10.84 -16.38 -7.70
C ILE A 199 11.34 -16.53 -9.12
N ARG A 200 10.67 -17.39 -9.91
CA ARG A 200 10.96 -17.64 -11.33
C ARG A 200 10.53 -16.48 -12.21
N GLY A 201 9.48 -15.77 -11.83
CA GLY A 201 8.93 -14.67 -12.60
C GLY A 201 7.68 -14.05 -11.95
N ILE A 202 7.27 -12.93 -12.51
CA ILE A 202 6.03 -12.25 -12.12
C ILE A 202 5.24 -11.85 -13.36
N GLU A 203 3.92 -11.80 -13.23
CA GLU A 203 3.01 -11.15 -14.17
C GLU A 203 2.34 -9.97 -13.46
N GLY A 204 2.57 -8.76 -13.96
CA GLY A 204 2.14 -7.51 -13.33
C GLY A 204 3.31 -6.62 -12.90
N GLU A 205 3.06 -5.71 -11.98
CA GLU A 205 4.06 -4.73 -11.55
C GLU A 205 4.95 -5.25 -10.42
N TYR A 206 6.27 -5.13 -10.58
CA TYR A 206 7.24 -5.41 -9.51
C TYR A 206 6.94 -4.63 -8.22
N HIS A 207 6.62 -3.34 -8.36
CA HIS A 207 6.31 -2.47 -7.22
C HIS A 207 5.07 -2.95 -6.44
N THR A 208 4.07 -3.54 -7.10
CA THR A 208 2.91 -4.16 -6.46
C THR A 208 3.35 -5.31 -5.54
N VAL A 209 4.30 -6.15 -5.99
CA VAL A 209 4.81 -7.27 -5.19
C VAL A 209 5.57 -6.77 -3.97
N VAL A 210 6.35 -5.69 -4.10
CA VAL A 210 7.06 -5.06 -2.96
C VAL A 210 6.10 -4.39 -1.97
N GLY A 211 4.92 -3.93 -2.46
CA GLY A 211 3.84 -3.47 -1.58
C GLY A 211 3.33 -2.04 -1.76
N LEU A 212 3.73 -1.34 -2.85
CA LEU A 212 3.19 -0.04 -3.24
C LEU A 212 3.44 0.21 -4.73
N SER A 213 2.39 0.33 -5.54
CA SER A 213 2.51 0.74 -6.94
C SER A 213 2.66 2.25 -7.07
N VAL A 214 3.81 2.69 -7.57
CA VAL A 214 4.05 4.12 -7.89
C VAL A 214 3.15 4.57 -9.05
N HIS A 215 2.79 3.65 -9.96
CA HIS A 215 1.83 3.94 -11.02
C HIS A 215 0.43 4.18 -10.46
N ALA A 216 -0.05 3.35 -9.50
CA ALA A 216 -1.33 3.58 -8.82
C ALA A 216 -1.35 4.94 -8.10
N LEU A 217 -0.26 5.28 -7.39
CA LEU A 217 -0.13 6.61 -6.77
C LEU A 217 -0.28 7.73 -7.80
N ARG A 218 0.41 7.63 -8.96
CA ARG A 218 0.30 8.62 -10.04
C ARG A 218 -1.14 8.77 -10.53
N THR A 219 -1.88 7.67 -10.71
CA THR A 219 -3.27 7.69 -11.15
C THR A 219 -4.15 8.40 -10.14
N MET A 220 -4.09 8.01 -8.87
CA MET A 220 -4.88 8.62 -7.79
C MET A 220 -4.57 10.10 -7.57
N LEU A 221 -3.32 10.53 -7.73
CA LEU A 221 -2.94 11.94 -7.65
C LEU A 221 -3.64 12.77 -8.73
N ALA A 222 -3.77 12.22 -9.95
CA ALA A 222 -4.42 12.91 -11.06
C ALA A 222 -5.91 13.18 -10.78
N ASP A 223 -6.60 12.32 -10.01
CA ASP A 223 -7.99 12.54 -9.60
C ASP A 223 -8.15 13.80 -8.72
N PHE A 224 -7.08 14.23 -8.06
CA PHE A 224 -7.01 15.45 -7.24
C PHE A 224 -6.29 16.60 -7.92
N GLY A 225 -6.07 16.51 -9.25
CA GLY A 225 -5.40 17.55 -10.03
C GLY A 225 -3.90 17.70 -9.73
N VAL A 226 -3.26 16.69 -9.15
CA VAL A 226 -1.84 16.70 -8.78
C VAL A 226 -1.03 15.82 -9.74
N SER A 227 0.03 16.38 -10.29
CA SER A 227 1.02 15.60 -11.04
C SER A 227 1.97 14.89 -10.07
N ILE A 228 2.41 13.69 -10.44
CA ILE A 228 3.46 12.99 -9.67
C ILE A 228 4.73 13.84 -9.56
N SER A 229 5.03 14.70 -10.56
CA SER A 229 6.17 15.61 -10.55
C SER A 229 6.09 16.70 -9.48
N ASP A 230 4.90 17.06 -9.01
CA ASP A 230 4.70 18.08 -7.98
C ASP A 230 5.19 17.62 -6.60
N ILE A 231 5.30 16.30 -6.44
CA ILE A 231 5.79 15.65 -5.21
C ILE A 231 7.20 15.06 -5.35
N TRP A 232 7.89 15.27 -6.48
CA TRP A 232 9.29 14.84 -6.61
C TRP A 232 10.24 15.72 -5.78
N LYS A 233 11.32 15.12 -5.33
CA LYS A 233 12.46 15.84 -4.76
C LYS A 233 13.01 16.77 -5.83
N LYS A 234 13.16 18.08 -5.53
CA LYS A 234 13.81 18.99 -6.47
C LYS A 234 15.24 18.50 -6.68
N SER A 235 15.65 18.34 -7.94
CA SER A 235 17.06 18.13 -8.27
C SER A 235 17.87 19.30 -7.69
N ARG A 236 18.97 18.99 -7.03
CA ARG A 236 19.93 19.99 -6.58
C ARG A 236 20.69 20.54 -7.76
#